data_02701c420b4707e2223cc28dbac5f337
#
_entry.id   02701c420b4707e2223cc28dbac5f337
#
_cell.length_a   1.000
_cell.length_b   1.000
_cell.length_c   1.000
_cell.angle_alpha   90.00
_cell.angle_beta   90.00
_cell.angle_gamma   90.00
#
_symmetry.space_group_name_H-M   'P 1'
#
loop_
_entity.id
_entity.type
_entity.pdbx_description
1 polymer ?
#
loop_
_entity_poly.entity_id
_entity_poly.type
_entity_poly.pdbx_seq_one_letter_code
_entity_poly.pdbx_strand_id
1 'polypeptide(L)'
;MYEKKPWLKYYGNVPHELNFPKISMYESVALAVSDCYDRVAYDFMGKKVTYLNFKKQIDQCANALAALGLKKGDRVTISMPTSPPGVICFYAVNKLDAVASMIHPLSTESEIEFYCKVSKSRFALTMDMWLNTFAPAARRAGVEKLLICKMQDYLPWHLSKLYWLKAGRKNPPIPTNDPMIVDWKKWVLKTEHPQVLRANVNAEDLAVILYSGGTTGTPKGIMLSNYNFVSEGLMCANWVGMNPEYSDILAMLPIFHGFGLGVCVNTALSNGGKCIMVPMFDANLAAKMIKKKPNFLIGVPTLYDALIKSEKFNKSDLSCLYACFSGADTLPRVVKERFENIVERQGGKGVKLLEGYGLTEAVTAIMAMPIGEYREGSIGIPFPNMLAKIVKKETIEEVPVGEEGELCLYGPAVMLGYLDQPEETAEVLKTHPDGLIWLHTGDIVSMDQDGFFYFKLREKRMIKSSGMNVYPAQVEGHLYRHEAVADCCVVGIPDEEQVERVKAFVVLKKEFAVKAGPDMAKELINHCRKDLIKWSCPREVEFIDELPKTRVGKIAYTELQKREIDRLRAEGKYAGEKNAE
;
A
#
# COMPACT_ATOMS: atom_id res chain seq x y z
N MET A 1 -24.00 -1.58 17.71
CA MET A 1 -24.16 -0.85 16.43
C MET A 1 -23.76 -1.70 15.22
N TYR A 2 -22.59 -2.31 15.23
CA TYR A 2 -22.12 -3.21 14.15
C TYR A 2 -23.04 -4.40 13.91
N GLU A 3 -23.79 -4.86 14.91
CA GLU A 3 -24.78 -5.94 14.77
C GLU A 3 -25.90 -5.63 13.78
N LYS A 4 -26.30 -4.33 13.68
CA LYS A 4 -27.34 -3.88 12.75
C LYS A 4 -26.85 -3.75 11.31
N LYS A 5 -25.53 -3.66 11.08
CA LYS A 5 -24.88 -3.53 9.76
C LYS A 5 -25.67 -2.58 8.82
N PRO A 6 -25.85 -1.29 9.18
CA PRO A 6 -26.73 -0.38 8.42
C PRO A 6 -26.26 -0.16 6.98
N TRP A 7 -25.00 -0.43 6.70
CA TRP A 7 -24.37 -0.29 5.39
C TRP A 7 -24.78 -1.35 4.38
N LEU A 8 -25.37 -2.50 4.79
CA LEU A 8 -25.68 -3.60 3.88
C LEU A 8 -26.64 -3.21 2.75
N LYS A 9 -27.52 -2.23 2.98
CA LYS A 9 -28.45 -1.72 1.95
C LYS A 9 -27.75 -1.07 0.75
N TYR A 10 -26.45 -0.72 0.88
CA TYR A 10 -25.64 -0.11 -0.17
C TYR A 10 -24.75 -1.09 -0.90
N TYR A 11 -24.82 -2.37 -0.58
CA TYR A 11 -24.02 -3.39 -1.26
C TYR A 11 -24.49 -3.66 -2.71
N GLY A 12 -25.74 -3.29 -3.07
CA GLY A 12 -26.27 -3.56 -4.40
C GLY A 12 -26.24 -5.05 -4.71
N ASN A 13 -25.45 -5.44 -5.70
CA ASN A 13 -25.29 -6.84 -6.10
C ASN A 13 -24.15 -7.58 -5.36
N VAL A 14 -23.42 -6.91 -4.48
CA VAL A 14 -22.36 -7.55 -3.70
C VAL A 14 -23.00 -8.46 -2.65
N PRO A 15 -22.61 -9.74 -2.53
CA PRO A 15 -23.11 -10.62 -1.48
C PRO A 15 -22.83 -10.06 -0.09
N HIS A 16 -23.79 -10.16 0.82
CA HIS A 16 -23.63 -9.72 2.20
C HIS A 16 -22.58 -10.53 2.95
N GLU A 17 -22.45 -11.81 2.59
CA GLU A 17 -21.49 -12.75 3.14
C GLU A 17 -20.86 -13.56 2.03
N LEU A 18 -19.56 -13.81 2.14
CA LEU A 18 -18.77 -14.64 1.25
C LEU A 18 -18.27 -15.87 1.99
N ASN A 19 -18.19 -16.98 1.29
CA ASN A 19 -17.53 -18.18 1.77
C ASN A 19 -16.06 -18.15 1.33
N PHE A 20 -15.14 -18.08 2.27
CA PHE A 20 -13.72 -18.07 1.97
C PHE A 20 -13.16 -19.49 2.04
N PRO A 21 -12.56 -20.01 0.95
CA PRO A 21 -11.96 -21.33 0.97
C PRO A 21 -10.70 -21.33 1.86
N LYS A 22 -10.54 -22.37 2.66
CA LYS A 22 -9.31 -22.57 3.47
C LYS A 22 -8.19 -23.17 2.62
N ILE A 23 -7.65 -22.38 1.72
CA ILE A 23 -6.61 -22.75 0.77
C ILE A 23 -5.44 -21.78 0.82
N SER A 24 -4.32 -22.14 0.20
CA SER A 24 -3.19 -21.22 0.01
C SER A 24 -3.43 -20.24 -1.15
N MET A 25 -2.69 -19.14 -1.17
CA MET A 25 -2.70 -18.19 -2.29
C MET A 25 -2.27 -18.86 -3.60
N TYR A 26 -1.32 -19.79 -3.57
CA TYR A 26 -0.95 -20.59 -4.74
C TYR A 26 -2.13 -21.43 -5.25
N GLU A 27 -2.90 -22.03 -4.35
CA GLU A 27 -4.09 -22.80 -4.72
C GLU A 27 -5.17 -21.93 -5.36
N SER A 28 -5.35 -20.70 -4.88
CA SER A 28 -6.29 -19.75 -5.52
C SER A 28 -5.91 -19.50 -6.98
N VAL A 29 -4.62 -19.28 -7.26
CA VAL A 29 -4.12 -19.15 -8.64
C VAL A 29 -4.29 -20.44 -9.42
N ALA A 30 -4.04 -21.59 -8.81
CA ALA A 30 -4.21 -22.90 -9.46
C ALA A 30 -5.67 -23.19 -9.83
N LEU A 31 -6.63 -22.77 -9.00
CA LEU A 31 -8.06 -22.83 -9.31
C LEU A 31 -8.41 -21.89 -10.47
N ALA A 32 -7.93 -20.64 -10.45
CA ALA A 32 -8.13 -19.70 -11.56
C ALA A 32 -7.58 -20.26 -12.90
N VAL A 33 -6.50 -21.06 -12.88
CA VAL A 33 -6.00 -21.74 -14.09
C VAL A 33 -7.01 -22.74 -14.65
N SER A 34 -7.77 -23.44 -13.81
CA SER A 34 -8.78 -24.40 -14.27
C SER A 34 -9.87 -23.72 -15.11
N ASP A 35 -10.22 -22.49 -14.76
CA ASP A 35 -11.32 -21.75 -15.38
C ASP A 35 -10.88 -20.88 -16.56
N CYS A 36 -9.60 -20.45 -16.58
CA CYS A 36 -9.11 -19.48 -17.55
C CYS A 36 -7.67 -19.74 -18.02
N TYR A 37 -7.29 -20.99 -18.27
CA TYR A 37 -5.92 -21.44 -18.57
C TYR A 37 -5.26 -20.71 -19.75
N ASP A 38 -6.01 -20.33 -20.77
CA ASP A 38 -5.56 -19.64 -21.99
C ASP A 38 -5.64 -18.09 -21.88
N ARG A 39 -6.33 -17.56 -20.87
CA ARG A 39 -6.38 -16.11 -20.64
C ARG A 39 -5.02 -15.58 -20.19
N VAL A 40 -4.77 -14.30 -20.49
CA VAL A 40 -3.55 -13.61 -20.05
C VAL A 40 -3.63 -13.34 -18.55
N ALA A 41 -2.74 -13.99 -17.78
CA ALA A 41 -2.60 -13.72 -16.34
C ALA A 41 -1.88 -12.40 -16.09
N TYR A 42 -0.80 -12.14 -16.80
CA TYR A 42 -0.12 -10.85 -16.70
C TYR A 42 0.42 -10.33 -18.03
N ASP A 43 0.48 -8.99 -18.13
CA ASP A 43 1.21 -8.25 -19.19
C ASP A 43 2.31 -7.43 -18.51
N PHE A 44 3.56 -7.76 -18.81
CA PHE A 44 4.70 -7.00 -18.33
C PHE A 44 5.40 -6.31 -19.49
N MET A 45 5.22 -4.99 -19.60
CA MET A 45 5.83 -4.17 -20.63
C MET A 45 5.55 -4.65 -22.08
N GLY A 46 4.43 -5.36 -22.29
CA GLY A 46 4.03 -5.93 -23.57
C GLY A 46 4.33 -7.41 -23.74
N LYS A 47 5.02 -8.06 -22.81
CA LYS A 47 5.16 -9.52 -22.77
C LYS A 47 3.98 -10.10 -22.01
N LYS A 48 3.10 -10.75 -22.73
CA LYS A 48 1.90 -11.41 -22.20
C LYS A 48 2.20 -12.86 -21.84
N VAL A 49 1.67 -13.30 -20.70
CA VAL A 49 1.81 -14.69 -20.23
C VAL A 49 0.43 -15.19 -19.81
N THR A 50 0.02 -16.37 -20.31
CA THR A 50 -1.25 -17.00 -19.96
C THR A 50 -1.22 -17.60 -18.56
N TYR A 51 -2.39 -17.88 -17.98
CA TYR A 51 -2.52 -18.51 -16.67
C TYR A 51 -1.82 -19.87 -16.61
N LEU A 52 -1.94 -20.69 -17.65
CA LEU A 52 -1.24 -21.97 -17.73
C LEU A 52 0.29 -21.78 -17.67
N ASN A 53 0.82 -20.82 -18.42
CA ASN A 53 2.25 -20.54 -18.43
C ASN A 53 2.72 -19.85 -17.14
N PHE A 54 1.90 -19.01 -16.54
CA PHE A 54 2.19 -18.40 -15.25
C PHE A 54 2.30 -19.48 -14.14
N LYS A 55 1.34 -20.41 -14.08
CA LYS A 55 1.43 -21.56 -13.16
C LYS A 55 2.68 -22.39 -13.39
N LYS A 56 3.05 -22.67 -14.65
CA LYS A 56 4.31 -23.38 -14.96
C LYS A 56 5.52 -22.63 -14.46
N GLN A 57 5.55 -21.30 -14.57
CA GLN A 57 6.65 -20.48 -14.04
C GLN A 57 6.73 -20.55 -12.51
N ILE A 58 5.58 -20.50 -11.82
CA ILE A 58 5.53 -20.68 -10.37
C ILE A 58 6.06 -22.07 -9.97
N ASP A 59 5.58 -23.12 -10.64
CA ASP A 59 5.99 -24.51 -10.36
C ASP A 59 7.49 -24.70 -10.58
N GLN A 60 8.04 -24.17 -11.66
CA GLN A 60 9.46 -24.22 -11.97
C GLN A 60 10.29 -23.49 -10.90
N CYS A 61 9.84 -22.32 -10.45
CA CYS A 61 10.50 -21.58 -9.38
C CYS A 61 10.43 -22.34 -8.04
N ALA A 62 9.30 -22.92 -7.70
CA ALA A 62 9.15 -23.73 -6.48
C ALA A 62 10.09 -24.95 -6.50
N ASN A 63 10.18 -25.66 -7.62
CA ASN A 63 11.11 -26.79 -7.80
C ASN A 63 12.56 -26.34 -7.60
N ALA A 64 12.93 -25.18 -8.18
CA ALA A 64 14.27 -24.62 -8.06
C ALA A 64 14.62 -24.20 -6.62
N LEU A 65 13.67 -23.60 -5.90
CA LEU A 65 13.85 -23.22 -4.49
C LEU A 65 13.97 -24.45 -3.58
N ALA A 66 13.15 -25.46 -3.79
CA ALA A 66 13.22 -26.73 -3.05
C ALA A 66 14.56 -27.45 -3.30
N ALA A 67 15.07 -27.44 -4.54
CA ALA A 67 16.38 -27.99 -4.87
C ALA A 67 17.56 -27.25 -4.21
N LEU A 68 17.37 -25.95 -3.86
CA LEU A 68 18.31 -25.20 -3.00
C LEU A 68 18.16 -25.53 -1.52
N GLY A 69 17.14 -26.31 -1.14
CA GLY A 69 16.87 -26.73 0.22
C GLY A 69 15.88 -25.85 1.00
N LEU A 70 15.06 -25.02 0.32
CA LEU A 70 13.97 -24.30 0.96
C LEU A 70 12.91 -25.29 1.49
N LYS A 71 12.48 -25.10 2.73
CA LYS A 71 11.53 -25.98 3.43
C LYS A 71 10.31 -25.20 3.94
N LYS A 72 9.28 -25.94 4.34
CA LYS A 72 8.12 -25.41 5.06
C LYS A 72 8.56 -24.55 6.24
N GLY A 73 7.96 -23.36 6.39
CA GLY A 73 8.24 -22.41 7.46
C GLY A 73 9.53 -21.60 7.29
N ASP A 74 10.41 -21.94 6.34
CA ASP A 74 11.55 -21.10 5.99
C ASP A 74 11.05 -19.74 5.47
N ARG A 75 11.86 -18.70 5.64
CA ARG A 75 11.51 -17.35 5.21
C ARG A 75 12.39 -16.88 4.06
N VAL A 76 11.76 -16.23 3.09
CA VAL A 76 12.41 -15.69 1.89
C VAL A 76 12.17 -14.19 1.80
N THR A 77 13.22 -13.39 1.90
CA THR A 77 13.12 -11.94 1.66
C THR A 77 13.01 -11.67 0.16
N ILE A 78 11.93 -11.02 -0.25
CA ILE A 78 11.68 -10.61 -1.65
C ILE A 78 11.80 -9.09 -1.74
N SER A 79 12.90 -8.63 -2.34
CA SER A 79 13.23 -7.21 -2.54
C SER A 79 13.15 -6.88 -4.04
N MET A 80 11.91 -6.74 -4.52
CA MET A 80 11.61 -6.63 -5.94
C MET A 80 10.64 -5.50 -6.26
N PRO A 81 10.77 -4.83 -7.41
CA PRO A 81 9.71 -4.00 -7.94
C PRO A 81 8.53 -4.86 -8.38
N THR A 82 7.40 -4.23 -8.74
CA THR A 82 6.23 -4.91 -9.31
C THR A 82 6.58 -5.52 -10.66
N SER A 83 6.98 -6.79 -10.63
CA SER A 83 7.59 -7.48 -11.77
C SER A 83 7.35 -8.99 -11.71
N PRO A 84 7.38 -9.69 -12.86
CA PRO A 84 7.12 -11.12 -12.90
C PRO A 84 7.99 -11.96 -11.97
N PRO A 85 9.32 -11.77 -11.86
CA PRO A 85 10.12 -12.62 -10.97
C PRO A 85 9.76 -12.44 -9.49
N GLY A 86 9.39 -11.22 -9.06
CA GLY A 86 8.92 -10.98 -7.69
C GLY A 86 7.61 -11.72 -7.41
N VAL A 87 6.65 -11.61 -8.32
CA VAL A 87 5.33 -12.25 -8.20
C VAL A 87 5.42 -13.78 -8.33
N ILE A 88 6.24 -14.30 -9.27
CA ILE A 88 6.48 -15.74 -9.43
C ILE A 88 7.12 -16.32 -8.16
N CYS A 89 8.13 -15.65 -7.61
CA CYS A 89 8.80 -16.09 -6.38
C CYS A 89 7.83 -16.07 -5.19
N PHE A 90 7.00 -15.04 -5.07
CA PHE A 90 5.98 -14.93 -4.03
C PHE A 90 5.06 -16.14 -3.98
N TYR A 91 4.47 -16.52 -5.11
CA TYR A 91 3.61 -17.71 -5.18
C TYR A 91 4.39 -19.03 -5.09
N ALA A 92 5.64 -19.07 -5.54
CA ALA A 92 6.49 -20.27 -5.42
C ALA A 92 6.87 -20.56 -3.97
N VAL A 93 7.20 -19.53 -3.20
CA VAL A 93 7.44 -19.61 -1.76
C VAL A 93 6.20 -20.11 -1.04
N ASN A 94 5.04 -19.56 -1.41
CA ASN A 94 3.76 -19.96 -0.85
C ASN A 94 3.39 -21.43 -1.19
N LYS A 95 3.66 -21.89 -2.42
CA LYS A 95 3.48 -23.31 -2.81
C LYS A 95 4.27 -24.28 -1.92
N LEU A 96 5.42 -23.87 -1.42
CA LEU A 96 6.29 -24.66 -0.55
C LEU A 96 5.94 -24.53 0.95
N ASP A 97 4.87 -23.81 1.28
CA ASP A 97 4.49 -23.50 2.66
C ASP A 97 5.64 -22.79 3.42
N ALA A 98 6.37 -21.96 2.69
CA ALA A 98 7.37 -21.05 3.20
C ALA A 98 6.80 -19.62 3.28
N VAL A 99 7.48 -18.71 3.94
CA VAL A 99 6.99 -17.36 4.26
C VAL A 99 7.69 -16.32 3.40
N ALA A 100 6.94 -15.47 2.71
CA ALA A 100 7.46 -14.35 1.94
C ALA A 100 7.61 -13.10 2.84
N SER A 101 8.82 -12.59 3.00
CA SER A 101 9.12 -11.33 3.69
C SER A 101 9.35 -10.25 2.63
N MET A 102 8.41 -9.31 2.49
CA MET A 102 8.39 -8.35 1.39
C MET A 102 9.02 -7.03 1.81
N ILE A 103 10.13 -6.63 1.16
CA ILE A 103 10.82 -5.39 1.49
C ILE A 103 11.00 -4.48 0.27
N HIS A 104 11.23 -3.19 0.54
CA HIS A 104 11.44 -2.20 -0.51
C HIS A 104 12.75 -2.46 -1.29
N PRO A 105 12.75 -2.48 -2.65
CA PRO A 105 13.95 -2.76 -3.44
C PRO A 105 15.06 -1.70 -3.30
N LEU A 106 14.72 -0.48 -2.91
CA LEU A 106 15.68 0.61 -2.65
C LEU A 106 16.04 0.74 -1.17
N SER A 107 15.82 -0.31 -0.36
CA SER A 107 16.27 -0.30 1.04
C SER A 107 17.78 -0.12 1.13
N THR A 108 18.21 0.62 2.14
CA THR A 108 19.63 0.79 2.45
C THR A 108 20.25 -0.52 2.94
N GLU A 109 21.56 -0.60 2.93
CA GLU A 109 22.28 -1.80 3.39
C GLU A 109 21.93 -2.16 4.84
N SER A 110 21.83 -1.18 5.73
CA SER A 110 21.40 -1.36 7.13
C SER A 110 19.95 -1.86 7.26
N GLU A 111 19.04 -1.33 6.44
CA GLU A 111 17.66 -1.78 6.43
C GLU A 111 17.52 -3.20 5.90
N ILE A 112 18.23 -3.56 4.83
CA ILE A 112 18.24 -4.93 4.30
C ILE A 112 18.71 -5.91 5.37
N GLU A 113 19.82 -5.58 6.04
CA GLU A 113 20.34 -6.39 7.14
C GLU A 113 19.33 -6.53 8.27
N PHE A 114 18.70 -5.43 8.68
CA PHE A 114 17.64 -5.41 9.70
C PHE A 114 16.48 -6.33 9.32
N TYR A 115 15.90 -6.15 8.12
CA TYR A 115 14.75 -6.94 7.70
C TYR A 115 15.07 -8.44 7.57
N CYS A 116 16.24 -8.78 7.00
CA CYS A 116 16.66 -10.16 6.89
C CYS A 116 16.89 -10.82 8.27
N LYS A 117 17.44 -10.07 9.25
CA LYS A 117 17.63 -10.56 10.62
C LYS A 117 16.30 -10.73 11.36
N VAL A 118 15.44 -9.72 11.34
CA VAL A 118 14.14 -9.77 12.03
C VAL A 118 13.26 -10.87 11.45
N SER A 119 13.19 -10.98 10.11
CA SER A 119 12.47 -12.08 9.47
C SER A 119 13.17 -13.43 9.62
N LYS A 120 14.43 -13.49 10.06
CA LYS A 120 15.25 -14.73 10.04
C LYS A 120 15.24 -15.37 8.66
N SER A 121 15.36 -14.55 7.61
CA SER A 121 15.27 -15.01 6.23
C SER A 121 16.45 -15.89 5.85
N ARG A 122 16.14 -17.09 5.44
CA ARG A 122 17.12 -18.06 4.98
C ARG A 122 17.55 -17.81 3.55
N PHE A 123 16.60 -17.38 2.70
CA PHE A 123 16.85 -17.04 1.30
C PHE A 123 16.42 -15.60 1.02
N ALA A 124 16.96 -15.04 -0.07
CA ALA A 124 16.53 -13.74 -0.55
C ALA A 124 16.52 -13.67 -2.08
N LEU A 125 15.67 -12.77 -2.63
CA LEU A 125 15.61 -12.46 -4.06
C LEU A 125 15.76 -10.96 -4.26
N THR A 126 16.66 -10.55 -5.16
CA THR A 126 16.78 -9.14 -5.60
C THR A 126 17.23 -9.07 -7.06
N MET A 127 17.39 -7.86 -7.59
CA MET A 127 17.87 -7.63 -8.95
C MET A 127 19.38 -7.36 -9.01
N ASP A 128 19.97 -7.64 -10.17
CA ASP A 128 21.39 -7.43 -10.45
C ASP A 128 21.85 -5.98 -10.17
N MET A 129 21.02 -4.99 -10.43
CA MET A 129 21.33 -3.59 -10.19
C MET A 129 21.53 -3.22 -8.71
N TRP A 130 21.00 -4.02 -7.80
CA TRP A 130 21.14 -3.82 -6.33
C TRP A 130 22.08 -4.81 -5.66
N LEU A 131 22.76 -5.65 -6.45
CA LEU A 131 23.65 -6.70 -5.94
C LEU A 131 24.68 -6.15 -4.95
N ASN A 132 25.33 -5.03 -5.27
CA ASN A 132 26.40 -4.46 -4.44
C ASN A 132 25.91 -3.94 -3.08
N THR A 133 24.66 -3.49 -2.98
CA THR A 133 24.04 -3.08 -1.72
C THR A 133 23.48 -4.28 -0.96
N PHE A 134 22.89 -5.23 -1.68
CA PHE A 134 22.15 -6.31 -1.05
C PHE A 134 23.06 -7.44 -0.54
N ALA A 135 24.07 -7.87 -1.33
CA ALA A 135 24.88 -9.02 -0.97
C ALA A 135 25.68 -8.87 0.33
N PRO A 136 26.32 -7.73 0.64
CA PRO A 136 26.99 -7.54 1.92
C PRO A 136 26.02 -7.61 3.11
N ALA A 137 24.85 -6.96 3.01
CA ALA A 137 23.83 -6.97 4.04
C ALA A 137 23.26 -8.37 4.28
N ALA A 138 22.91 -9.09 3.21
CA ALA A 138 22.41 -10.46 3.27
C ALA A 138 23.41 -11.41 3.96
N ARG A 139 24.70 -11.23 3.68
CA ARG A 139 25.78 -12.02 4.30
C ARG A 139 25.88 -11.78 5.80
N ARG A 140 25.84 -10.51 6.24
CA ARG A 140 25.85 -10.17 7.68
C ARG A 140 24.57 -10.62 8.40
N ALA A 141 23.48 -10.74 7.66
CA ALA A 141 22.21 -11.25 8.19
C ALA A 141 22.13 -12.79 8.23
N GLY A 142 23.11 -13.51 7.68
CA GLY A 142 23.13 -14.98 7.67
C GLY A 142 22.26 -15.60 6.57
N VAL A 143 21.93 -14.87 5.50
CA VAL A 143 21.19 -15.40 4.35
C VAL A 143 22.06 -16.47 3.64
N GLU A 144 21.52 -17.67 3.49
CA GLU A 144 22.23 -18.81 2.89
C GLU A 144 22.29 -18.71 1.36
N LYS A 145 21.20 -18.28 0.72
CA LYS A 145 21.08 -18.16 -0.74
C LYS A 145 20.46 -16.84 -1.15
N LEU A 146 21.17 -16.12 -2.01
CA LEU A 146 20.71 -14.86 -2.60
C LEU A 146 20.52 -15.06 -4.11
N LEU A 147 19.27 -15.13 -4.54
CA LEU A 147 18.90 -15.25 -5.95
C LEU A 147 18.96 -13.86 -6.60
N ILE A 148 19.66 -13.78 -7.73
CA ILE A 148 19.84 -12.53 -8.49
C ILE A 148 19.16 -12.67 -9.84
N CYS A 149 18.14 -11.86 -10.08
CA CYS A 149 17.45 -11.81 -11.37
C CYS A 149 17.81 -10.54 -12.17
N LYS A 150 17.56 -10.61 -13.48
CA LYS A 150 17.74 -9.47 -14.39
C LYS A 150 16.41 -9.09 -15.00
N MET A 151 16.08 -7.80 -14.98
CA MET A 151 14.85 -7.26 -15.57
C MET A 151 14.71 -7.66 -17.04
N GLN A 152 15.81 -7.63 -17.79
CA GLN A 152 15.84 -7.92 -19.23
C GLN A 152 15.35 -9.32 -19.60
N ASP A 153 15.42 -10.30 -18.69
CA ASP A 153 14.98 -11.69 -18.97
C ASP A 153 13.45 -11.81 -19.07
N TYR A 154 12.74 -10.81 -18.56
CA TYR A 154 11.26 -10.74 -18.56
C TYR A 154 10.68 -9.73 -19.55
N LEU A 155 11.52 -8.92 -20.18
CA LEU A 155 11.08 -7.96 -21.20
C LEU A 155 10.86 -8.64 -22.58
N PRO A 156 10.04 -8.07 -23.47
CA PRO A 156 10.05 -8.42 -24.88
C PRO A 156 11.45 -8.27 -25.48
N TRP A 157 11.82 -9.10 -26.46
CA TRP A 157 13.18 -9.18 -26.96
C TRP A 157 13.79 -7.83 -27.40
N HIS A 158 12.98 -6.96 -28.05
CA HIS A 158 13.41 -5.63 -28.49
C HIS A 158 13.66 -4.67 -27.32
N LEU A 159 12.80 -4.71 -26.29
CA LEU A 159 12.98 -3.91 -25.07
C LEU A 159 14.13 -4.47 -24.22
N SER A 160 14.32 -5.79 -24.18
CA SER A 160 15.44 -6.44 -23.52
C SER A 160 16.80 -5.96 -24.07
N LYS A 161 16.95 -5.92 -25.40
CA LYS A 161 18.15 -5.37 -26.05
C LYS A 161 18.35 -3.88 -25.74
N LEU A 162 17.29 -3.09 -25.84
CA LEU A 162 17.35 -1.65 -25.57
C LEU A 162 17.70 -1.37 -24.09
N TYR A 163 17.10 -2.09 -23.18
CA TYR A 163 17.42 -2.00 -21.75
C TYR A 163 18.89 -2.35 -21.49
N TRP A 164 19.38 -3.46 -22.06
CA TRP A 164 20.77 -3.87 -21.91
C TRP A 164 21.73 -2.79 -22.40
N LEU A 165 21.47 -2.19 -23.56
CA LEU A 165 22.32 -1.12 -24.12
C LEU A 165 22.32 0.15 -23.24
N LYS A 166 21.16 0.54 -22.69
CA LYS A 166 21.02 1.79 -21.93
C LYS A 166 21.46 1.67 -20.47
N ALA A 167 21.09 0.60 -19.82
CA ALA A 167 21.24 0.42 -18.38
C ALA A 167 21.87 -0.94 -18.00
N GLY A 168 21.37 -2.05 -18.50
CA GLY A 168 21.70 -3.39 -18.04
C GLY A 168 23.19 -3.75 -18.13
N ARG A 169 23.94 -3.20 -19.11
CA ARG A 169 25.39 -3.40 -19.23
C ARG A 169 26.22 -2.73 -18.13
N LYS A 170 25.61 -1.78 -17.40
CA LYS A 170 26.25 -1.07 -16.28
C LYS A 170 26.03 -1.78 -14.94
N ASN A 171 25.10 -2.73 -14.88
CA ASN A 171 24.83 -3.50 -13.68
C ASN A 171 26.01 -4.40 -13.33
N PRO A 172 26.26 -4.66 -12.04
CA PRO A 172 27.30 -5.58 -11.61
C PRO A 172 27.13 -6.96 -12.25
N PRO A 173 28.22 -7.63 -12.64
CA PRO A 173 28.16 -9.02 -13.07
C PRO A 173 27.76 -9.91 -11.90
N ILE A 174 26.95 -10.93 -12.16
CA ILE A 174 26.58 -11.91 -11.13
C ILE A 174 27.80 -12.80 -10.86
N PRO A 175 28.33 -12.83 -9.61
CA PRO A 175 29.45 -13.68 -9.25
C PRO A 175 29.13 -15.16 -9.45
N THR A 176 30.08 -15.92 -10.02
CA THR A 176 29.92 -17.38 -10.26
C THR A 176 30.59 -18.22 -9.18
N ASN A 177 31.51 -17.63 -8.42
CA ASN A 177 32.35 -18.36 -7.43
C ASN A 177 31.87 -18.11 -5.99
N ASP A 178 30.78 -17.42 -5.78
CA ASP A 178 30.19 -17.18 -4.46
C ASP A 178 29.07 -18.19 -4.21
N PRO A 179 29.22 -19.11 -3.23
CA PRO A 179 28.21 -20.14 -2.96
C PRO A 179 26.88 -19.60 -2.46
N MET A 180 26.85 -18.36 -1.96
CA MET A 180 25.63 -17.68 -1.55
C MET A 180 24.84 -17.19 -2.78
N ILE A 181 25.52 -16.75 -3.83
CA ILE A 181 24.89 -16.10 -4.98
C ILE A 181 24.37 -17.12 -5.99
N VAL A 182 23.10 -17.01 -6.33
CA VAL A 182 22.43 -17.88 -7.32
C VAL A 182 21.95 -17.05 -8.50
N ASP A 183 22.44 -17.33 -9.70
CA ASP A 183 21.94 -16.70 -10.93
C ASP A 183 20.55 -17.26 -11.24
N TRP A 184 19.52 -16.42 -11.09
CA TRP A 184 18.12 -16.76 -11.32
C TRP A 184 17.89 -17.36 -12.72
N LYS A 185 18.49 -16.76 -13.76
CA LYS A 185 18.29 -17.25 -15.13
C LYS A 185 18.83 -18.65 -15.31
N LYS A 186 20.04 -18.90 -14.80
CA LYS A 186 20.67 -20.22 -14.91
C LYS A 186 19.92 -21.25 -14.08
N TRP A 187 19.66 -20.95 -12.81
CA TRP A 187 19.10 -21.89 -11.86
C TRP A 187 17.59 -22.08 -11.99
N VAL A 188 16.82 -21.00 -12.08
CA VAL A 188 15.35 -21.09 -12.12
C VAL A 188 14.81 -21.27 -13.54
N LEU A 189 15.34 -20.52 -14.54
CA LEU A 189 14.74 -20.53 -15.87
C LEU A 189 15.29 -21.57 -16.82
N LYS A 190 16.54 -22.02 -16.64
CA LYS A 190 17.22 -22.92 -17.58
C LYS A 190 17.54 -24.29 -17.04
N THR A 191 17.51 -24.50 -15.73
CA THR A 191 17.79 -25.80 -15.11
C THR A 191 16.48 -26.48 -14.76
N GLU A 192 16.33 -27.73 -15.15
CA GLU A 192 15.21 -28.57 -14.71
C GLU A 192 15.53 -29.14 -13.32
N HIS A 193 14.54 -29.10 -12.44
CA HIS A 193 14.63 -29.61 -11.09
C HIS A 193 13.51 -30.64 -10.85
N PRO A 194 13.73 -31.59 -9.92
CA PRO A 194 12.67 -32.53 -9.53
C PRO A 194 11.39 -31.81 -9.16
N GLN A 195 10.30 -32.35 -9.64
CA GLN A 195 8.99 -31.79 -9.34
C GLN A 195 8.66 -31.96 -7.85
N VAL A 196 8.36 -30.86 -7.18
CA VAL A 196 7.87 -30.91 -5.80
C VAL A 196 6.35 -31.04 -5.78
N LEU A 197 5.89 -31.92 -4.92
CA LEU A 197 4.48 -32.00 -4.59
C LEU A 197 4.07 -30.74 -3.83
N ARG A 198 2.81 -30.34 -3.98
CA ARG A 198 2.24 -29.26 -3.21
C ARG A 198 2.30 -29.60 -1.72
N ALA A 199 2.77 -28.66 -0.89
CA ALA A 199 2.70 -28.80 0.55
C ALA A 199 1.23 -28.85 1.00
N ASN A 200 0.93 -29.58 2.06
CA ASN A 200 -0.36 -29.49 2.74
C ASN A 200 -0.33 -28.21 3.59
N VAL A 201 -0.84 -27.14 3.04
CA VAL A 201 -0.81 -25.79 3.65
C VAL A 201 -2.05 -25.60 4.50
N ASN A 202 -1.86 -25.24 5.79
CA ASN A 202 -2.96 -24.73 6.57
C ASN A 202 -3.19 -23.24 6.18
N ALA A 203 -4.41 -22.90 5.79
CA ALA A 203 -4.74 -21.54 5.35
C ALA A 203 -4.46 -20.47 6.43
N GLU A 204 -4.49 -20.84 7.70
CA GLU A 204 -4.28 -19.95 8.85
C GLU A 204 -2.79 -19.82 9.25
N ASP A 205 -1.88 -20.64 8.65
CA ASP A 205 -0.45 -20.51 8.89
C ASP A 205 0.11 -19.20 8.31
N LEU A 206 1.19 -18.70 8.94
CA LEU A 206 1.93 -17.53 8.49
C LEU A 206 2.44 -17.75 7.04
N ALA A 207 2.09 -16.84 6.15
CA ALA A 207 2.46 -16.90 4.74
C ALA A 207 3.24 -15.67 4.25
N VAL A 208 2.95 -14.50 4.81
CA VAL A 208 3.54 -13.23 4.38
C VAL A 208 3.90 -12.37 5.59
N ILE A 209 5.06 -11.73 5.53
CA ILE A 209 5.45 -10.66 6.43
C ILE A 209 5.53 -9.37 5.61
N LEU A 210 4.68 -8.40 5.95
CA LEU A 210 4.76 -7.03 5.46
C LEU A 210 5.31 -6.13 6.56
N TYR A 211 5.82 -4.96 6.18
CA TYR A 211 6.37 -4.03 7.16
C TYR A 211 5.65 -2.70 7.10
N SER A 212 5.27 -2.19 8.27
CA SER A 212 4.80 -0.82 8.43
C SER A 212 5.89 0.05 9.05
N GLY A 213 5.95 1.31 8.66
CA GLY A 213 6.74 2.30 9.38
C GLY A 213 6.11 2.50 10.77
N GLY A 214 6.67 1.85 11.78
CA GLY A 214 6.25 2.06 13.17
C GLY A 214 6.37 3.53 13.55
N THR A 215 5.43 4.03 14.35
CA THR A 215 5.48 5.40 14.90
C THR A 215 6.63 5.61 15.88
N THR A 216 7.24 4.53 16.35
CA THR A 216 8.46 4.50 17.18
C THR A 216 9.75 4.56 16.37
N GLY A 217 9.66 4.65 15.03
CA GLY A 217 10.81 4.71 14.12
C GLY A 217 11.37 3.34 13.68
N THR A 218 11.07 2.26 14.39
CA THR A 218 11.48 0.90 14.00
C THR A 218 10.34 0.21 13.26
N PRO A 219 10.57 -0.31 12.03
CA PRO A 219 9.52 -1.01 11.28
C PRO A 219 9.06 -2.27 12.01
N LYS A 220 7.74 -2.47 12.10
CA LYS A 220 7.13 -3.68 12.65
C LYS A 220 6.84 -4.68 11.54
N GLY A 221 7.17 -5.95 11.74
CA GLY A 221 6.80 -7.04 10.85
C GLY A 221 5.36 -7.50 11.14
N ILE A 222 4.47 -7.34 10.18
CA ILE A 222 3.05 -7.72 10.28
C ILE A 222 2.90 -9.12 9.71
N MET A 223 2.43 -10.06 10.53
CA MET A 223 2.24 -11.45 10.18
C MET A 223 0.86 -11.67 9.56
N LEU A 224 0.85 -12.15 8.32
CA LEU A 224 -0.38 -12.40 7.55
C LEU A 224 -0.43 -13.85 7.07
N SER A 225 -1.61 -14.46 7.19
CA SER A 225 -1.85 -15.82 6.76
C SER A 225 -2.28 -15.92 5.30
N ASN A 226 -2.31 -17.14 4.75
CA ASN A 226 -2.96 -17.41 3.48
C ASN A 226 -4.43 -16.97 3.50
N TYR A 227 -5.13 -17.27 4.60
CA TYR A 227 -6.55 -16.96 4.75
C TYR A 227 -6.83 -15.47 4.67
N ASN A 228 -5.94 -14.64 5.25
CA ASN A 228 -6.07 -13.18 5.14
C ASN A 228 -6.02 -12.71 3.68
N PHE A 229 -5.02 -13.15 2.91
CA PHE A 229 -4.86 -12.75 1.51
C PHE A 229 -5.93 -13.32 0.57
N VAL A 230 -6.32 -14.58 0.76
CA VAL A 230 -7.39 -15.22 -0.03
C VAL A 230 -8.71 -14.52 0.22
N SER A 231 -9.02 -14.21 1.47
CA SER A 231 -10.25 -13.51 1.83
C SER A 231 -10.27 -12.09 1.28
N GLU A 232 -9.18 -11.31 1.44
CA GLU A 232 -9.11 -9.95 0.88
C GLU A 232 -9.27 -9.97 -0.65
N GLY A 233 -8.57 -10.87 -1.34
CA GLY A 233 -8.68 -10.98 -2.80
C GLY A 233 -10.11 -11.27 -3.28
N LEU A 234 -10.84 -12.14 -2.58
CA LEU A 234 -12.24 -12.43 -2.87
C LEU A 234 -13.16 -11.26 -2.51
N MET A 235 -12.94 -10.59 -1.38
CA MET A 235 -13.70 -9.40 -0.99
C MET A 235 -13.53 -8.29 -2.03
N CYS A 236 -12.31 -7.97 -2.43
CA CYS A 236 -12.03 -6.96 -3.45
C CYS A 236 -12.66 -7.30 -4.80
N ALA A 237 -12.54 -8.55 -5.26
CA ALA A 237 -13.10 -8.99 -6.53
C ALA A 237 -14.64 -8.89 -6.55
N ASN A 238 -15.30 -9.35 -5.48
CA ASN A 238 -16.76 -9.26 -5.36
C ASN A 238 -17.23 -7.81 -5.20
N TRP A 239 -16.47 -6.97 -4.46
CA TRP A 239 -16.83 -5.56 -4.29
C TRP A 239 -16.95 -4.79 -5.59
N VAL A 240 -16.07 -5.07 -6.53
CA VAL A 240 -16.08 -4.43 -7.85
C VAL A 240 -16.83 -5.25 -8.91
N GLY A 241 -17.44 -6.37 -8.54
CA GLY A 241 -18.15 -7.23 -9.48
C GLY A 241 -17.23 -7.77 -10.58
N MET A 242 -15.99 -8.18 -10.25
CA MET A 242 -15.06 -8.75 -11.22
C MET A 242 -15.70 -9.89 -11.99
N ASN A 243 -15.57 -9.86 -13.30
CA ASN A 243 -16.09 -10.85 -14.22
C ASN A 243 -15.20 -10.91 -15.48
N PRO A 244 -15.43 -11.83 -16.45
CA PRO A 244 -14.57 -11.94 -17.62
C PRO A 244 -14.41 -10.69 -18.47
N GLU A 245 -15.35 -9.74 -18.43
CA GLU A 245 -15.29 -8.48 -19.18
C GLU A 245 -14.56 -7.38 -18.41
N TYR A 246 -14.68 -7.37 -17.09
CA TYR A 246 -14.13 -6.36 -16.18
C TYR A 246 -13.26 -7.03 -15.12
N SER A 247 -12.01 -7.30 -15.47
CA SER A 247 -11.07 -7.99 -14.55
C SER A 247 -9.62 -7.53 -14.64
N ASP A 248 -9.33 -6.57 -15.54
CA ASP A 248 -7.96 -6.15 -15.83
C ASP A 248 -7.53 -5.02 -14.90
N ILE A 249 -6.50 -5.24 -14.09
CA ILE A 249 -5.97 -4.27 -13.12
C ILE A 249 -4.64 -3.70 -13.62
N LEU A 250 -4.50 -2.36 -13.64
CA LEU A 250 -3.22 -1.70 -13.83
C LEU A 250 -2.48 -1.63 -12.48
N ALA A 251 -1.54 -2.56 -12.27
CA ALA A 251 -0.77 -2.68 -11.04
C ALA A 251 0.40 -1.70 -11.03
N MET A 252 0.14 -0.47 -10.60
CA MET A 252 1.11 0.63 -10.48
C MET A 252 1.74 0.72 -9.09
N LEU A 253 1.12 0.08 -8.10
CA LEU A 253 1.56 0.10 -6.71
C LEU A 253 2.61 -1.00 -6.45
N PRO A 254 3.52 -0.77 -5.49
CA PRO A 254 4.62 -1.69 -5.24
C PRO A 254 4.17 -2.97 -4.52
N ILE A 255 4.73 -4.13 -4.92
CA ILE A 255 4.42 -5.45 -4.32
C ILE A 255 5.00 -5.66 -2.92
N PHE A 256 5.88 -4.80 -2.44
CA PHE A 256 6.36 -4.85 -1.06
C PHE A 256 5.39 -4.20 -0.06
N HIS A 257 4.27 -3.68 -0.53
CA HIS A 257 3.18 -3.12 0.26
C HIS A 257 1.87 -3.87 -0.04
N GLY A 258 1.04 -4.11 0.98
CA GLY A 258 -0.23 -4.85 0.85
C GLY A 258 -1.12 -4.29 -0.26
N PHE A 259 -1.19 -2.96 -0.43
CA PHE A 259 -2.03 -2.34 -1.46
C PHE A 259 -1.64 -2.75 -2.90
N GLY A 260 -0.34 -2.86 -3.18
CA GLY A 260 0.12 -3.38 -4.48
C GLY A 260 0.03 -4.91 -4.56
N LEU A 261 0.45 -5.61 -3.50
CA LEU A 261 0.51 -7.07 -3.49
C LEU A 261 -0.89 -7.71 -3.37
N GLY A 262 -1.69 -7.29 -2.39
CA GLY A 262 -3.04 -7.81 -2.12
C GLY A 262 -4.03 -7.31 -3.17
N VAL A 263 -4.29 -5.99 -3.18
CA VAL A 263 -5.39 -5.43 -4.01
C VAL A 263 -5.07 -5.47 -5.51
N CYS A 264 -3.84 -5.12 -5.94
CA CYS A 264 -3.57 -5.07 -7.37
C CYS A 264 -3.18 -6.43 -7.95
N VAL A 265 -2.25 -7.15 -7.29
CA VAL A 265 -1.66 -8.37 -7.85
C VAL A 265 -2.47 -9.61 -7.47
N ASN A 266 -2.65 -9.84 -6.15
CA ASN A 266 -3.34 -11.04 -5.68
C ASN A 266 -4.80 -11.06 -6.11
N THR A 267 -5.54 -9.95 -5.98
CA THR A 267 -6.94 -9.88 -6.43
C THR A 267 -7.06 -10.22 -7.92
N ALA A 268 -6.22 -9.65 -8.79
CA ALA A 268 -6.27 -9.98 -10.22
C ALA A 268 -5.98 -11.46 -10.47
N LEU A 269 -4.85 -11.96 -9.96
CA LEU A 269 -4.33 -13.28 -10.33
C LEU A 269 -5.07 -14.45 -9.69
N SER A 270 -5.68 -14.27 -8.52
CA SER A 270 -6.49 -15.31 -7.85
C SER A 270 -7.94 -15.38 -8.35
N ASN A 271 -8.41 -14.35 -9.07
CA ASN A 271 -9.78 -14.28 -9.57
C ASN A 271 -9.89 -14.27 -11.11
N GLY A 272 -8.86 -14.76 -11.82
CA GLY A 272 -8.91 -14.92 -13.28
C GLY A 272 -8.75 -13.62 -14.08
N GLY A 273 -8.36 -12.51 -13.44
CA GLY A 273 -8.11 -11.22 -14.06
C GLY A 273 -6.72 -11.10 -14.67
N LYS A 274 -6.49 -10.04 -15.46
CA LYS A 274 -5.16 -9.72 -16.00
C LYS A 274 -4.46 -8.65 -15.15
N CYS A 275 -3.28 -8.98 -14.65
CA CYS A 275 -2.42 -8.03 -13.95
C CYS A 275 -1.47 -7.33 -14.95
N ILE A 276 -1.70 -6.04 -15.21
CA ILE A 276 -0.82 -5.22 -16.06
C ILE A 276 0.24 -4.60 -15.14
N MET A 277 1.43 -5.20 -15.10
CA MET A 277 2.47 -4.85 -14.14
C MET A 277 3.30 -3.66 -14.60
N VAL A 278 3.46 -2.68 -13.71
CA VAL A 278 4.33 -1.50 -13.90
C VAL A 278 5.43 -1.55 -12.84
N PRO A 279 6.70 -1.73 -13.20
CA PRO A 279 7.76 -1.98 -12.23
C PRO A 279 8.05 -0.78 -11.31
N MET A 280 7.84 0.42 -11.83
CA MET A 280 7.98 1.66 -11.08
C MET A 280 6.99 2.66 -11.69
N PHE A 281 6.26 3.35 -10.84
CA PHE A 281 5.31 4.35 -11.31
C PHE A 281 6.02 5.51 -12.03
N ASP A 282 5.57 5.76 -13.23
CA ASP A 282 5.81 6.95 -14.04
C ASP A 282 4.51 7.26 -14.79
N ALA A 283 4.05 8.50 -14.71
CA ALA A 283 2.75 8.88 -15.27
C ALA A 283 2.66 8.69 -16.80
N ASN A 284 3.77 8.90 -17.52
CA ASN A 284 3.82 8.67 -18.98
C ASN A 284 3.85 7.17 -19.31
N LEU A 285 4.50 6.37 -18.47
CA LEU A 285 4.49 4.92 -18.61
C LEU A 285 3.08 4.37 -18.30
N ALA A 286 2.43 4.83 -17.25
CA ALA A 286 1.05 4.48 -16.92
C ALA A 286 0.11 4.82 -18.09
N ALA A 287 0.20 6.04 -18.65
CA ALA A 287 -0.55 6.44 -19.83
C ALA A 287 -0.30 5.52 -21.04
N LYS A 288 0.94 5.05 -21.22
CA LYS A 288 1.25 4.05 -22.26
C LYS A 288 0.58 2.71 -21.99
N MET A 289 0.48 2.32 -20.70
CA MET A 289 -0.14 1.04 -20.29
C MET A 289 -1.68 1.08 -20.39
N ILE A 290 -2.31 2.25 -20.37
CA ILE A 290 -3.76 2.41 -20.67
C ILE A 290 -4.13 1.77 -22.01
N LYS A 291 -3.22 1.79 -23.00
CA LYS A 291 -3.43 1.08 -24.29
C LYS A 291 -3.64 -0.43 -24.14
N LYS A 292 -3.35 -1.00 -22.97
CA LYS A 292 -3.65 -2.41 -22.63
C LYS A 292 -5.08 -2.60 -22.13
N LYS A 293 -5.85 -1.51 -22.08
CA LYS A 293 -7.25 -1.45 -21.68
C LYS A 293 -7.52 -2.03 -20.28
N PRO A 294 -6.88 -1.50 -19.21
CA PRO A 294 -7.25 -1.87 -17.85
C PRO A 294 -8.67 -1.42 -17.53
N ASN A 295 -9.39 -2.20 -16.74
CA ASN A 295 -10.71 -1.83 -16.23
C ASN A 295 -10.60 -1.07 -14.91
N PHE A 296 -9.56 -1.36 -14.12
CA PHE A 296 -9.36 -0.79 -12.80
C PHE A 296 -8.05 -0.03 -12.70
N LEU A 297 -8.15 1.22 -12.21
CA LEU A 297 -7.01 2.00 -11.74
C LEU A 297 -7.06 2.09 -10.22
N ILE A 298 -5.99 1.63 -9.58
CA ILE A 298 -5.87 1.61 -8.12
C ILE A 298 -4.60 2.34 -7.75
N GLY A 299 -4.72 3.37 -6.92
CA GLY A 299 -3.59 4.23 -6.60
C GLY A 299 -3.75 5.02 -5.32
N VAL A 300 -2.77 5.85 -5.04
CA VAL A 300 -2.79 6.84 -3.97
C VAL A 300 -3.02 8.24 -4.56
N PRO A 301 -3.47 9.24 -3.79
CA PRO A 301 -3.78 10.57 -4.31
C PRO A 301 -2.66 11.20 -5.15
N THR A 302 -1.40 11.01 -4.74
CA THR A 302 -0.24 11.54 -5.46
C THR A 302 -0.03 10.91 -6.84
N LEU A 303 -0.44 9.65 -7.05
CA LEU A 303 -0.42 9.02 -8.37
C LEU A 303 -1.46 9.64 -9.29
N TYR A 304 -2.65 9.90 -8.79
CA TYR A 304 -3.71 10.57 -9.56
C TYR A 304 -3.34 11.99 -9.93
N ASP A 305 -2.75 12.75 -9.00
CA ASP A 305 -2.22 14.10 -9.31
C ASP A 305 -1.15 14.06 -10.39
N ALA A 306 -0.24 13.08 -10.35
CA ALA A 306 0.77 12.91 -11.40
C ALA A 306 0.16 12.51 -12.76
N LEU A 307 -0.89 11.68 -12.77
CA LEU A 307 -1.63 11.32 -14.00
C LEU A 307 -2.32 12.54 -14.59
N ILE A 308 -2.98 13.37 -13.79
CA ILE A 308 -3.62 14.64 -14.19
C ILE A 308 -2.62 15.56 -14.88
N LYS A 309 -1.38 15.64 -14.38
CA LYS A 309 -0.30 16.46 -14.95
C LYS A 309 0.32 15.86 -16.22
N SER A 310 0.07 14.60 -16.55
CA SER A 310 0.62 13.94 -17.74
C SER A 310 -0.20 14.28 -18.98
N GLU A 311 0.39 15.00 -19.91
CA GLU A 311 -0.21 15.29 -21.22
C GLU A 311 -0.59 14.02 -21.99
N LYS A 312 0.21 12.94 -21.85
CA LYS A 312 -0.07 11.66 -22.50
C LYS A 312 -1.31 11.00 -21.92
N PHE A 313 -1.47 11.03 -20.60
CA PHE A 313 -2.67 10.50 -19.94
C PHE A 313 -3.91 11.29 -20.37
N ASN A 314 -3.82 12.60 -20.40
CA ASN A 314 -4.91 13.50 -20.78
C ASN A 314 -5.38 13.34 -22.24
N LYS A 315 -4.59 12.66 -23.08
CA LYS A 315 -4.90 12.33 -24.49
C LYS A 315 -5.18 10.83 -24.70
N SER A 316 -5.19 10.02 -23.65
CA SER A 316 -5.45 8.58 -23.75
C SER A 316 -6.94 8.29 -23.86
N ASP A 317 -7.31 7.25 -24.62
CA ASP A 317 -8.65 6.67 -24.58
C ASP A 317 -8.85 5.95 -23.25
N LEU A 318 -9.75 6.47 -22.40
CA LEU A 318 -10.06 5.97 -21.06
C LEU A 318 -11.42 5.23 -21.01
N SER A 319 -12.02 4.96 -22.17
CA SER A 319 -13.31 4.27 -22.29
C SER A 319 -13.32 2.84 -21.71
N CYS A 320 -12.15 2.26 -21.53
CA CYS A 320 -11.99 0.94 -20.93
C CYS A 320 -12.12 0.91 -19.40
N LEU A 321 -12.06 2.07 -18.75
CA LEU A 321 -12.13 2.15 -17.29
C LEU A 321 -13.55 1.83 -16.81
N TYR A 322 -13.63 0.99 -15.80
CA TYR A 322 -14.86 0.63 -15.10
C TYR A 322 -14.94 1.28 -13.73
N ALA A 323 -13.86 1.23 -12.94
CA ALA A 323 -13.78 1.91 -11.66
C ALA A 323 -12.35 2.33 -11.31
N CYS A 324 -12.23 3.41 -10.54
CA CYS A 324 -10.96 3.93 -10.04
C CYS A 324 -11.03 4.07 -8.52
N PHE A 325 -9.97 3.63 -7.81
CA PHE A 325 -9.92 3.69 -6.35
C PHE A 325 -8.68 4.41 -5.85
N SER A 326 -8.90 5.34 -4.92
CA SER A 326 -7.83 6.01 -4.19
C SER A 326 -7.85 5.59 -2.73
N GLY A 327 -6.70 5.24 -2.17
CA GLY A 327 -6.57 4.84 -0.78
C GLY A 327 -5.23 5.22 -0.18
N ALA A 328 -5.02 4.82 1.05
CA ALA A 328 -3.80 5.01 1.82
C ALA A 328 -3.53 6.45 2.29
N ASP A 329 -4.19 7.45 1.75
CA ASP A 329 -4.12 8.86 2.17
C ASP A 329 -5.43 9.58 1.81
N THR A 330 -5.67 10.75 2.40
CA THR A 330 -6.86 11.56 2.12
C THR A 330 -6.83 12.05 0.67
N LEU A 331 -7.91 11.84 -0.06
CA LEU A 331 -8.06 12.31 -1.44
C LEU A 331 -8.51 13.77 -1.47
N PRO A 332 -7.68 14.73 -1.95
CA PRO A 332 -8.12 16.11 -2.11
C PRO A 332 -9.23 16.21 -3.16
N ARG A 333 -10.31 16.92 -2.83
CA ARG A 333 -11.46 17.12 -3.73
C ARG A 333 -11.05 17.64 -5.11
N VAL A 334 -10.11 18.58 -5.17
CA VAL A 334 -9.60 19.14 -6.42
C VAL A 334 -8.94 18.08 -7.32
N VAL A 335 -8.20 17.15 -6.71
CA VAL A 335 -7.57 16.03 -7.45
C VAL A 335 -8.65 15.11 -8.01
N LYS A 336 -9.63 14.74 -7.18
CA LYS A 336 -10.78 13.93 -7.60
C LYS A 336 -11.52 14.55 -8.78
N GLU A 337 -11.99 15.79 -8.64
CA GLU A 337 -12.76 16.48 -9.67
C GLU A 337 -12.00 16.62 -10.99
N ARG A 338 -10.72 16.99 -10.93
CA ARG A 338 -9.86 17.10 -12.13
C ARG A 338 -9.66 15.75 -12.82
N PHE A 339 -9.41 14.70 -12.06
CA PHE A 339 -9.25 13.35 -12.60
C PHE A 339 -10.52 12.87 -13.28
N GLU A 340 -11.68 12.96 -12.61
CA GLU A 340 -12.98 12.57 -13.16
C GLU A 340 -13.33 13.35 -14.43
N ASN A 341 -13.06 14.66 -14.47
CA ASN A 341 -13.26 15.48 -15.65
C ASN A 341 -12.40 15.04 -16.85
N ILE A 342 -11.16 14.57 -16.61
CA ILE A 342 -10.31 14.02 -17.66
C ILE A 342 -10.87 12.69 -18.14
N VAL A 343 -11.22 11.79 -17.21
CA VAL A 343 -11.76 10.47 -17.53
C VAL A 343 -13.04 10.59 -18.36
N GLU A 344 -13.97 11.46 -17.95
CA GLU A 344 -15.22 11.71 -18.67
C GLU A 344 -14.97 12.22 -20.11
N ARG A 345 -14.09 13.21 -20.27
CA ARG A 345 -13.74 13.75 -21.60
C ARG A 345 -13.04 12.75 -22.50
N GLN A 346 -12.34 11.78 -21.92
CA GLN A 346 -11.56 10.76 -22.65
C GLN A 346 -12.32 9.43 -22.76
N GLY A 347 -13.64 9.43 -22.59
CA GLY A 347 -14.53 8.32 -22.90
C GLY A 347 -14.93 7.43 -21.72
N GLY A 348 -14.36 7.62 -20.53
CA GLY A 348 -14.74 6.88 -19.30
C GLY A 348 -15.99 7.45 -18.66
N LYS A 349 -17.13 7.34 -19.37
CA LYS A 349 -18.41 7.94 -18.96
C LYS A 349 -18.92 7.39 -17.63
N GLY A 350 -19.20 8.30 -16.70
CA GLY A 350 -19.74 7.96 -15.38
C GLY A 350 -18.75 7.31 -14.41
N VAL A 351 -17.49 7.11 -14.81
CA VAL A 351 -16.46 6.54 -13.94
C VAL A 351 -16.08 7.53 -12.85
N LYS A 352 -16.16 7.08 -11.59
CA LYS A 352 -15.80 7.88 -10.41
C LYS A 352 -14.46 7.44 -9.83
N LEU A 353 -13.76 8.39 -9.19
CA LEU A 353 -12.64 8.10 -8.33
C LEU A 353 -13.17 7.92 -6.91
N LEU A 354 -13.21 6.67 -6.47
CA LEU A 354 -13.79 6.25 -5.20
C LEU A 354 -12.71 6.14 -4.13
N GLU A 355 -13.05 6.51 -2.90
CA GLU A 355 -12.16 6.33 -1.77
C GLU A 355 -12.27 4.91 -1.20
N GLY A 356 -11.14 4.39 -0.72
CA GLY A 356 -11.04 3.16 0.04
C GLY A 356 -10.11 3.31 1.24
N TYR A 357 -10.36 2.51 2.26
CA TYR A 357 -9.59 2.50 3.49
C TYR A 357 -9.05 1.11 3.79
N GLY A 358 -7.89 1.10 4.39
CA GLY A 358 -7.27 -0.11 4.90
C GLY A 358 -5.90 0.15 5.51
N LEU A 359 -5.38 -0.87 6.13
CA LEU A 359 -4.10 -0.86 6.83
C LEU A 359 -3.40 -2.20 6.65
N THR A 360 -2.08 -2.20 6.80
CA THR A 360 -1.26 -3.41 6.60
C THR A 360 -1.64 -4.53 7.58
N GLU A 361 -2.10 -4.16 8.77
CA GLU A 361 -2.60 -5.06 9.81
C GLU A 361 -3.90 -5.80 9.44
N ALA A 362 -4.49 -5.45 8.28
CA ALA A 362 -5.63 -6.16 7.70
C ALA A 362 -5.40 -6.41 6.19
N VAL A 363 -4.21 -6.89 5.83
CA VAL A 363 -3.65 -7.00 4.47
C VAL A 363 -3.57 -5.64 3.80
N THR A 364 -4.71 -5.03 3.49
CA THR A 364 -4.79 -3.63 3.06
C THR A 364 -6.22 -3.12 2.98
N ALA A 365 -6.99 -3.47 1.93
CA ALA A 365 -8.31 -2.89 1.68
C ALA A 365 -9.40 -3.67 2.41
N ILE A 366 -10.16 -2.97 3.24
CA ILE A 366 -11.24 -3.57 4.04
C ILE A 366 -12.54 -2.78 4.00
N MET A 367 -12.46 -1.55 3.51
CA MET A 367 -13.60 -0.68 3.25
C MET A 367 -13.38 0.08 1.94
N ALA A 368 -14.44 0.34 1.20
CA ALA A 368 -14.42 1.27 0.07
C ALA A 368 -15.82 1.83 -0.20
N MET A 369 -15.84 2.93 -0.95
CA MET A 369 -17.08 3.43 -1.52
C MET A 369 -17.67 2.40 -2.49
N PRO A 370 -18.97 2.09 -2.42
CA PRO A 370 -19.67 1.28 -3.43
C PRO A 370 -19.64 1.96 -4.81
N ILE A 371 -19.60 1.17 -5.89
CA ILE A 371 -19.52 1.74 -7.25
C ILE A 371 -20.76 2.58 -7.59
N GLY A 372 -21.91 2.28 -7.05
CA GLY A 372 -23.19 2.98 -7.31
C GLY A 372 -23.48 4.17 -6.38
N GLU A 373 -22.68 4.34 -5.33
CA GLU A 373 -22.91 5.36 -4.29
C GLU A 373 -21.64 6.17 -4.06
N TYR A 374 -21.83 7.47 -3.81
CA TYR A 374 -20.72 8.34 -3.42
C TYR A 374 -21.12 9.25 -2.25
N ARG A 375 -20.27 9.28 -1.23
CA ARG A 375 -20.40 10.17 -0.08
C ARG A 375 -19.10 10.96 0.07
N GLU A 376 -19.17 12.26 -0.12
CA GLU A 376 -17.99 13.14 -0.04
C GLU A 376 -17.30 13.01 1.33
N GLY A 377 -15.99 12.79 1.30
CA GLY A 377 -15.15 12.65 2.49
C GLY A 377 -15.29 11.32 3.25
N SER A 378 -16.13 10.40 2.76
CA SER A 378 -16.25 9.07 3.35
C SER A 378 -15.16 8.14 2.82
N ILE A 379 -14.64 7.29 3.70
CA ILE A 379 -13.74 6.19 3.36
C ILE A 379 -14.49 4.91 2.95
N GLY A 380 -15.80 5.00 2.82
CA GLY A 380 -16.69 3.92 2.39
C GLY A 380 -17.30 3.14 3.54
N ILE A 381 -17.67 1.91 3.23
CA ILE A 381 -18.33 0.95 4.13
C ILE A 381 -17.53 -0.37 4.14
N PRO A 382 -17.65 -1.18 5.21
CA PRO A 382 -16.92 -2.44 5.32
C PRO A 382 -17.23 -3.40 4.17
N PHE A 383 -16.23 -4.18 3.75
CA PHE A 383 -16.40 -5.26 2.79
C PHE A 383 -17.18 -6.45 3.39
N PRO A 384 -17.71 -7.37 2.58
CA PRO A 384 -18.36 -8.59 3.07
C PRO A 384 -17.53 -9.31 4.15
N ASN A 385 -18.20 -9.76 5.21
CA ASN A 385 -17.59 -10.43 6.37
C ASN A 385 -16.61 -9.57 7.22
N MET A 386 -16.36 -8.30 6.85
CA MET A 386 -15.69 -7.36 7.74
C MET A 386 -16.71 -6.69 8.65
N LEU A 387 -16.40 -6.63 9.94
CA LEU A 387 -17.15 -5.86 10.92
C LEU A 387 -16.32 -4.66 11.35
N ALA A 388 -17.01 -3.55 11.56
CA ALA A 388 -16.41 -2.32 12.04
C ALA A 388 -17.27 -1.70 13.14
N LYS A 389 -16.62 -1.22 14.19
CA LYS A 389 -17.24 -0.43 15.25
C LYS A 389 -16.32 0.69 15.69
N ILE A 390 -16.90 1.68 16.33
CA ILE A 390 -16.18 2.83 16.85
C ILE A 390 -16.27 2.79 18.36
N VAL A 391 -15.11 2.85 19.02
CA VAL A 391 -15.04 2.84 20.50
C VAL A 391 -14.45 4.16 21.02
N LYS A 392 -14.77 4.48 22.24
CA LYS A 392 -14.14 5.58 22.94
C LYS A 392 -12.65 5.31 23.09
N LYS A 393 -11.85 6.32 22.84
CA LYS A 393 -10.39 6.25 22.90
C LYS A 393 -9.88 5.52 24.17
N GLU A 394 -8.90 4.64 23.99
CA GLU A 394 -8.26 3.85 25.08
C GLU A 394 -9.23 2.93 25.85
N THR A 395 -10.42 2.70 25.32
CA THR A 395 -11.44 1.82 25.92
C THR A 395 -11.95 0.79 24.90
N ILE A 396 -12.89 -0.03 25.34
CA ILE A 396 -13.64 -0.95 24.47
C ILE A 396 -15.14 -0.57 24.40
N GLU A 397 -15.51 0.60 24.94
CA GLU A 397 -16.88 1.10 24.98
C GLU A 397 -17.26 1.69 23.62
N GLU A 398 -18.35 1.21 23.00
CA GLU A 398 -18.86 1.75 21.74
C GLU A 398 -19.41 3.16 21.95
N VAL A 399 -19.09 4.07 20.99
CA VAL A 399 -19.68 5.40 20.96
C VAL A 399 -21.00 5.43 20.16
N PRO A 400 -21.91 6.38 20.42
CA PRO A 400 -23.10 6.59 19.61
C PRO A 400 -22.79 6.92 18.14
N VAL A 401 -23.77 6.67 17.25
CA VAL A 401 -23.67 7.07 15.83
C VAL A 401 -23.48 8.57 15.71
N GLY A 402 -22.53 9.00 14.89
CA GLY A 402 -22.18 10.39 14.67
C GLY A 402 -21.07 10.91 15.58
N GLU A 403 -20.75 10.21 16.66
CA GLU A 403 -19.62 10.56 17.52
C GLU A 403 -18.30 10.04 16.95
N GLU A 404 -17.22 10.70 17.34
CA GLU A 404 -15.85 10.33 16.95
C GLU A 404 -15.25 9.36 17.96
N GLY A 405 -14.48 8.38 17.46
CA GLY A 405 -13.76 7.42 18.29
C GLY A 405 -12.80 6.59 17.48
N GLU A 406 -12.12 5.66 18.14
CA GLU A 406 -11.19 4.75 17.51
C GLU A 406 -11.92 3.68 16.70
N LEU A 407 -11.51 3.49 15.45
CA LEU A 407 -12.01 2.41 14.60
C LEU A 407 -11.46 1.06 15.08
N CYS A 408 -12.37 0.14 15.35
CA CYS A 408 -12.05 -1.27 15.63
C CYS A 408 -12.60 -2.15 14.52
N LEU A 409 -11.80 -3.12 14.09
CA LEU A 409 -12.08 -4.02 12.97
C LEU A 409 -12.04 -5.47 13.40
N TYR A 410 -12.95 -6.27 12.84
CA TYR A 410 -12.94 -7.72 12.96
C TYR A 410 -13.26 -8.34 11.61
N GLY A 411 -12.56 -9.42 11.26
CA GLY A 411 -12.85 -10.14 10.02
C GLY A 411 -11.67 -10.96 9.51
N PRO A 412 -11.87 -11.66 8.38
CA PRO A 412 -10.92 -12.65 7.87
C PRO A 412 -9.59 -12.05 7.37
N ALA A 413 -9.55 -10.75 7.10
CA ALA A 413 -8.33 -10.08 6.65
C ALA A 413 -7.41 -9.62 7.79
N VAL A 414 -7.87 -9.65 9.06
CA VAL A 414 -7.10 -9.18 10.21
C VAL A 414 -5.87 -10.06 10.46
N MET A 415 -4.73 -9.43 10.71
CA MET A 415 -3.41 -10.06 10.90
C MET A 415 -3.36 -11.08 12.04
N LEU A 416 -2.35 -11.93 12.03
CA LEU A 416 -2.02 -12.83 13.13
C LEU A 416 -1.36 -12.10 14.31
N GLY A 417 -0.73 -10.95 14.07
CA GLY A 417 -0.02 -10.16 15.06
C GLY A 417 1.29 -9.57 14.49
N TYR A 418 2.08 -8.95 15.36
CA TYR A 418 3.40 -8.43 15.05
C TYR A 418 4.48 -9.50 15.31
N LEU A 419 5.43 -9.61 14.39
CA LEU A 419 6.50 -10.61 14.42
C LEU A 419 7.41 -10.41 15.63
N ASP A 420 7.52 -11.45 16.47
CA ASP A 420 8.33 -11.46 17.69
C ASP A 420 8.00 -10.28 18.67
N GLN A 421 6.76 -9.73 18.61
CA GLN A 421 6.28 -8.62 19.45
C GLN A 421 4.89 -8.93 20.05
N PRO A 422 4.81 -9.85 21.03
CA PRO A 422 3.53 -10.26 21.61
C PRO A 422 2.86 -9.16 22.42
N GLU A 423 3.62 -8.29 23.09
CA GLU A 423 3.09 -7.18 23.90
C GLU A 423 2.40 -6.15 23.00
N GLU A 424 3.07 -5.67 21.96
CA GLU A 424 2.47 -4.75 20.98
C GLU A 424 1.31 -5.39 20.23
N THR A 425 1.33 -6.70 20.02
CA THR A 425 0.18 -7.42 19.45
C THR A 425 -1.02 -7.35 20.37
N ALA A 426 -0.83 -7.58 21.67
CA ALA A 426 -1.90 -7.52 22.67
C ALA A 426 -2.46 -6.09 22.87
N GLU A 427 -1.65 -5.06 22.62
CA GLU A 427 -2.12 -3.66 22.65
C GLU A 427 -3.14 -3.34 21.55
N VAL A 428 -3.04 -4.00 20.39
CA VAL A 428 -3.91 -3.72 19.24
C VAL A 428 -4.94 -4.81 18.96
N LEU A 429 -4.69 -6.06 19.31
CA LEU A 429 -5.65 -7.17 19.19
C LEU A 429 -6.27 -7.45 20.55
N LYS A 430 -7.46 -6.88 20.80
CA LYS A 430 -8.13 -6.96 22.11
C LYS A 430 -9.41 -7.77 22.03
N THR A 431 -9.63 -8.62 23.05
CA THR A 431 -10.91 -9.32 23.20
C THR A 431 -11.95 -8.36 23.77
N HIS A 432 -13.08 -8.23 23.09
CA HIS A 432 -14.21 -7.41 23.53
C HIS A 432 -15.29 -8.26 24.22
N PRO A 433 -16.31 -7.64 24.85
CA PRO A 433 -17.39 -8.35 25.56
C PRO A 433 -18.21 -9.32 24.70
N ASP A 434 -18.20 -9.14 23.37
CA ASP A 434 -18.81 -10.04 22.39
C ASP A 434 -18.01 -11.34 22.16
N GLY A 435 -16.86 -11.49 22.83
CA GLY A 435 -15.95 -12.63 22.70
C GLY A 435 -15.07 -12.61 21.45
N LEU A 436 -15.20 -11.59 20.59
CA LEU A 436 -14.40 -11.43 19.38
C LEU A 436 -13.10 -10.67 19.68
N ILE A 437 -12.04 -10.98 18.92
CA ILE A 437 -10.76 -10.27 18.99
C ILE A 437 -10.79 -9.15 17.94
N TRP A 438 -10.85 -7.92 18.41
CA TRP A 438 -10.91 -6.74 17.55
C TRP A 438 -9.54 -6.11 17.38
N LEU A 439 -9.24 -5.71 16.14
CA LEU A 439 -8.08 -4.90 15.82
C LEU A 439 -8.37 -3.42 16.11
N HIS A 440 -7.69 -2.86 17.07
CA HIS A 440 -7.65 -1.41 17.34
C HIS A 440 -6.70 -0.75 16.35
N THR A 441 -7.22 0.10 15.49
CA THR A 441 -6.45 0.63 14.35
C THR A 441 -5.59 1.85 14.69
N GLY A 442 -5.89 2.53 15.79
CA GLY A 442 -5.33 3.84 16.12
C GLY A 442 -5.80 4.96 15.18
N ASP A 443 -6.83 4.71 14.37
CA ASP A 443 -7.43 5.69 13.48
C ASP A 443 -8.75 6.19 14.06
N ILE A 444 -8.89 7.52 14.19
CA ILE A 444 -10.11 8.16 14.67
C ILE A 444 -11.04 8.39 13.49
N VAL A 445 -12.27 7.92 13.64
CA VAL A 445 -13.33 8.00 12.62
C VAL A 445 -14.66 8.40 13.25
N SER A 446 -15.62 8.77 12.42
CA SER A 446 -17.04 8.81 12.77
C SER A 446 -17.84 7.98 11.77
N MET A 447 -19.06 7.58 12.11
CA MET A 447 -19.96 6.85 11.22
C MET A 447 -21.31 7.55 11.18
N ASP A 448 -21.89 7.72 9.99
CA ASP A 448 -23.25 8.27 9.86
C ASP A 448 -24.34 7.19 10.11
N GLN A 449 -25.60 7.61 10.09
CA GLN A 449 -26.74 6.72 10.32
C GLN A 449 -26.91 5.66 9.22
N ASP A 450 -26.33 5.89 8.05
CA ASP A 450 -26.35 4.98 6.92
C ASP A 450 -25.21 3.95 6.96
N GLY A 451 -24.23 4.16 7.85
CA GLY A 451 -23.11 3.25 8.04
C GLY A 451 -21.87 3.59 7.22
N PHE A 452 -21.80 4.81 6.64
CA PHE A 452 -20.59 5.29 6.00
C PHE A 452 -19.63 5.84 7.04
N PHE A 453 -18.34 5.48 6.89
CA PHE A 453 -17.28 5.89 7.78
C PHE A 453 -16.54 7.11 7.24
N TYR A 454 -16.15 8.02 8.13
CA TYR A 454 -15.44 9.25 7.81
C TYR A 454 -14.16 9.31 8.61
N PHE A 455 -13.02 9.24 7.91
CA PHE A 455 -11.70 9.34 8.53
C PHE A 455 -11.47 10.76 9.04
N LYS A 456 -11.04 10.89 10.29
CA LYS A 456 -10.71 12.18 10.92
C LYS A 456 -9.19 12.37 10.97
N LEU A 457 -8.48 11.42 11.56
CA LEU A 457 -7.03 11.46 11.68
C LEU A 457 -6.50 10.12 12.19
N ARG A 458 -5.19 9.96 12.08
CA ARG A 458 -4.47 8.97 12.85
C ARG A 458 -4.19 9.54 14.24
N GLU A 459 -4.48 8.83 15.32
CA GLU A 459 -4.37 9.31 16.70
C GLU A 459 -3.02 10.00 16.97
N LYS A 460 -1.93 9.42 16.47
CA LYS A 460 -0.57 9.95 16.62
C LYS A 460 -0.25 11.19 15.76
N ARG A 461 -1.17 11.61 14.87
CA ARG A 461 -1.05 12.83 14.05
C ARG A 461 -1.87 14.00 14.61
N MET A 462 -2.65 13.75 15.66
CA MET A 462 -3.48 14.77 16.29
C MET A 462 -2.59 15.82 16.98
N ILE A 463 -2.83 17.09 16.66
CA ILE A 463 -2.11 18.20 17.29
C ILE A 463 -2.89 18.66 18.51
N LYS A 464 -2.25 18.67 19.67
CA LYS A 464 -2.86 19.16 20.93
C LYS A 464 -2.51 20.62 21.15
N SER A 465 -3.33 21.53 20.64
CA SER A 465 -3.11 22.98 20.76
C SER A 465 -4.04 23.60 21.81
N SER A 466 -3.46 24.09 22.91
CA SER A 466 -4.20 24.76 24.02
C SER A 466 -5.37 23.93 24.56
N GLY A 467 -5.19 22.61 24.70
CA GLY A 467 -6.24 21.70 25.18
C GLY A 467 -7.29 21.31 24.14
N MET A 468 -7.16 21.82 22.91
CA MET A 468 -8.04 21.48 21.79
C MET A 468 -7.36 20.51 20.85
N ASN A 469 -8.12 19.53 20.36
CA ASN A 469 -7.67 18.62 19.32
C ASN A 469 -7.76 19.32 17.96
N VAL A 470 -6.63 19.45 17.27
CA VAL A 470 -6.56 20.01 15.93
C VAL A 470 -6.26 18.90 14.94
N TYR A 471 -7.03 18.87 13.87
CA TYR A 471 -6.99 17.84 12.84
C TYR A 471 -6.22 18.34 11.62
N PRO A 472 -4.97 17.90 11.39
CA PRO A 472 -4.16 18.35 10.26
C PRO A 472 -4.88 18.28 8.92
N ALA A 473 -5.57 17.18 8.63
CA ALA A 473 -6.31 17.00 7.38
C ALA A 473 -7.40 18.06 7.14
N GLN A 474 -8.04 18.54 8.22
CA GLN A 474 -9.02 19.62 8.12
C GLN A 474 -8.35 20.93 7.69
N VAL A 475 -7.23 21.25 8.29
CA VAL A 475 -6.46 22.47 7.97
C VAL A 475 -5.88 22.38 6.55
N GLU A 476 -5.33 21.23 6.19
CA GLU A 476 -4.84 20.92 4.84
C GLU A 476 -5.96 21.08 3.79
N GLY A 477 -7.15 20.55 4.08
CA GLY A 477 -8.33 20.68 3.21
C GLY A 477 -8.73 22.14 2.95
N HIS A 478 -8.58 23.01 3.95
CA HIS A 478 -8.83 24.46 3.77
C HIS A 478 -7.70 25.12 2.96
N LEU A 479 -6.44 24.79 3.23
CA LEU A 479 -5.31 25.32 2.46
C LEU A 479 -5.39 24.93 0.98
N TYR A 480 -5.79 23.70 0.64
CA TYR A 480 -5.98 23.26 -0.75
C TYR A 480 -7.06 24.03 -1.52
N ARG A 481 -8.03 24.67 -0.84
CA ARG A 481 -9.03 25.51 -1.48
C ARG A 481 -8.48 26.87 -1.94
N HIS A 482 -7.32 27.27 -1.44
CA HIS A 482 -6.69 28.51 -1.84
C HIS A 482 -6.03 28.38 -3.22
N GLU A 483 -6.27 29.35 -4.10
CA GLU A 483 -5.82 29.29 -5.51
C GLU A 483 -4.31 29.12 -5.69
N ALA A 484 -3.53 29.67 -4.76
CA ALA A 484 -2.07 29.64 -4.82
C ALA A 484 -1.46 28.30 -4.37
N VAL A 485 -2.20 27.45 -3.64
CA VAL A 485 -1.65 26.21 -3.03
C VAL A 485 -1.64 25.07 -4.04
N ALA A 486 -0.47 24.48 -4.24
CA ALA A 486 -0.29 23.26 -5.04
C ALA A 486 -0.31 22.00 -4.19
N ASP A 487 0.35 22.05 -3.02
CA ASP A 487 0.42 20.94 -2.06
C ASP A 487 0.67 21.52 -0.65
N CYS A 488 0.27 20.79 0.41
CA CYS A 488 0.53 21.22 1.77
C CYS A 488 0.57 20.06 2.77
N CYS A 489 1.26 20.28 3.89
CA CYS A 489 1.31 19.36 5.02
C CYS A 489 1.29 20.16 6.32
N VAL A 490 0.43 19.75 7.26
CA VAL A 490 0.28 20.41 8.56
C VAL A 490 0.80 19.50 9.66
N VAL A 491 1.63 20.06 10.55
CA VAL A 491 2.21 19.33 11.69
C VAL A 491 2.06 20.13 12.99
N GLY A 492 2.00 19.41 14.10
CA GLY A 492 2.17 19.97 15.44
C GLY A 492 3.65 20.11 15.77
N ILE A 493 4.04 21.26 16.27
CA ILE A 493 5.38 21.47 16.77
C ILE A 493 5.32 21.93 18.23
N PRO A 494 6.22 21.46 19.11
CA PRO A 494 6.21 21.80 20.52
C PRO A 494 6.15 23.32 20.76
N ASP A 495 5.35 23.73 21.72
CA ASP A 495 5.14 25.14 22.08
C ASP A 495 4.97 25.26 23.59
N GLU A 496 5.65 26.22 24.22
CA GLU A 496 5.64 26.40 25.68
C GLU A 496 4.29 26.84 26.24
N GLU A 497 3.48 27.58 25.45
CA GLU A 497 2.18 28.11 25.89
C GLU A 497 1.01 27.20 25.51
N GLN A 498 1.13 26.45 24.40
CA GLN A 498 0.02 25.73 23.79
C GLN A 498 0.16 24.21 23.78
N VAL A 499 1.21 23.65 24.39
CA VAL A 499 1.65 22.26 24.27
C VAL A 499 2.20 22.01 22.85
N GLU A 500 1.38 22.22 21.82
CA GLU A 500 1.77 22.22 20.41
C GLU A 500 1.14 23.41 19.68
N ARG A 501 1.86 23.98 18.72
CA ARG A 501 1.34 24.94 17.76
C ARG A 501 1.23 24.33 16.36
N VAL A 502 0.28 24.80 15.62
CA VAL A 502 0.02 24.34 14.24
C VAL A 502 0.97 25.02 13.27
N LYS A 503 1.76 24.25 12.52
CA LYS A 503 2.61 24.75 11.43
C LYS A 503 2.20 24.10 10.11
N ALA A 504 2.11 24.90 9.05
CA ALA A 504 1.85 24.43 7.69
C ALA A 504 3.09 24.57 6.82
N PHE A 505 3.44 23.49 6.12
CA PHE A 505 4.38 23.50 5.00
C PHE A 505 3.58 23.56 3.71
N VAL A 506 3.90 24.53 2.85
CA VAL A 506 3.11 24.82 1.65
C VAL A 506 3.99 24.85 0.41
N VAL A 507 3.57 24.12 -0.61
CA VAL A 507 4.11 24.22 -1.98
C VAL A 507 3.16 25.11 -2.77
N LEU A 508 3.66 26.21 -3.31
CA LEU A 508 2.88 27.10 -4.16
C LEU A 508 2.86 26.60 -5.61
N LYS A 509 1.79 26.91 -6.32
CA LYS A 509 1.76 26.73 -7.78
C LYS A 509 2.79 27.65 -8.43
N LYS A 510 3.32 27.23 -9.57
CA LYS A 510 4.42 27.92 -10.27
C LYS A 510 4.14 29.40 -10.52
N GLU A 511 2.91 29.74 -10.88
CA GLU A 511 2.47 31.13 -11.12
C GLU A 511 2.46 32.00 -9.84
N PHE A 512 2.45 31.38 -8.67
CA PHE A 512 2.49 32.06 -7.37
C PHE A 512 3.83 31.95 -6.65
N ALA A 513 4.77 31.18 -7.17
CA ALA A 513 6.06 30.93 -6.50
C ALA A 513 6.85 32.22 -6.19
N VAL A 514 6.74 33.24 -7.06
CA VAL A 514 7.39 34.56 -6.85
C VAL A 514 6.79 35.32 -5.66
N LYS A 515 5.58 34.95 -5.22
CA LYS A 515 4.89 35.57 -4.07
C LYS A 515 5.17 34.85 -2.75
N ALA A 516 6.03 33.84 -2.73
CA ALA A 516 6.42 33.16 -1.50
C ALA A 516 7.07 34.16 -0.52
N GLY A 517 6.41 34.38 0.62
CA GLY A 517 6.89 35.34 1.60
C GLY A 517 5.86 35.62 2.69
N PRO A 518 6.18 36.56 3.62
CA PRO A 518 5.34 36.83 4.78
C PRO A 518 3.89 37.25 4.45
N ASP A 519 3.68 37.96 3.35
CA ASP A 519 2.35 38.42 2.95
C ASP A 519 1.49 37.25 2.48
N MET A 520 2.01 36.35 1.65
CA MET A 520 1.32 35.12 1.24
C MET A 520 1.06 34.19 2.43
N ALA A 521 2.03 34.04 3.35
CA ALA A 521 1.81 33.27 4.58
C ALA A 521 0.64 33.81 5.40
N LYS A 522 0.58 35.14 5.55
CA LYS A 522 -0.51 35.83 6.25
C LYS A 522 -1.85 35.68 5.54
N GLU A 523 -1.84 35.71 4.21
CA GLU A 523 -3.01 35.47 3.38
C GLU A 523 -3.57 34.05 3.60
N LEU A 524 -2.73 33.02 3.57
CA LEU A 524 -3.11 31.62 3.81
C LEU A 524 -3.64 31.40 5.23
N ILE A 525 -2.99 31.99 6.24
CA ILE A 525 -3.48 31.96 7.64
C ILE A 525 -4.85 32.61 7.73
N ASN A 526 -5.05 33.76 7.10
CA ASN A 526 -6.35 34.45 7.11
C ASN A 526 -7.39 33.69 6.31
N HIS A 527 -7.02 32.97 5.25
CA HIS A 527 -7.90 32.07 4.53
C HIS A 527 -8.44 30.97 5.45
N CYS A 528 -7.57 30.32 6.23
CA CYS A 528 -7.98 29.33 7.22
C CYS A 528 -8.89 29.93 8.31
N ARG A 529 -8.64 31.16 8.76
CA ARG A 529 -9.42 31.84 9.81
C ARG A 529 -10.86 32.12 9.44
N LYS A 530 -11.23 32.09 8.16
CA LYS A 530 -12.61 32.31 7.72
C LYS A 530 -13.55 31.19 8.16
N ASP A 531 -13.05 29.97 8.18
CA ASP A 531 -13.85 28.76 8.35
C ASP A 531 -13.39 27.86 9.51
N LEU A 532 -12.16 28.07 10.01
CA LEU A 532 -11.60 27.28 11.10
C LEU A 532 -11.56 28.05 12.41
N ILE A 533 -11.74 27.33 13.52
CA ILE A 533 -11.55 27.88 14.86
C ILE A 533 -10.10 28.36 15.03
N LYS A 534 -9.91 29.39 15.85
CA LYS A 534 -8.61 30.05 16.05
C LYS A 534 -7.45 29.09 16.35
N TRP A 535 -7.71 28.03 17.10
CA TRP A 535 -6.72 27.04 17.52
C TRP A 535 -6.28 26.08 16.41
N SER A 536 -7.14 25.84 15.44
CA SER A 536 -6.86 25.03 14.25
C SER A 536 -6.12 25.79 13.15
N CYS A 537 -6.08 27.12 13.21
CA CYS A 537 -5.39 27.89 12.20
C CYS A 537 -3.87 27.80 12.35
N PRO A 538 -3.11 27.65 11.25
CA PRO A 538 -1.66 27.68 11.31
C PRO A 538 -1.16 28.96 11.97
N ARG A 539 -0.17 28.82 12.86
CA ARG A 539 0.57 29.94 13.45
C ARG A 539 1.75 30.34 12.59
N GLU A 540 2.24 29.39 11.84
CA GLU A 540 3.38 29.55 10.96
C GLU A 540 3.13 28.84 9.63
N VAL A 541 3.49 29.48 8.53
CA VAL A 541 3.50 28.89 7.19
C VAL A 541 4.90 28.97 6.63
N GLU A 542 5.45 27.83 6.23
CA GLU A 542 6.75 27.74 5.57
C GLU A 542 6.54 27.27 4.12
N PHE A 543 7.15 28.00 3.19
CA PHE A 543 7.13 27.62 1.78
C PHE A 543 8.30 26.72 1.46
N ILE A 544 8.01 25.61 0.76
CA ILE A 544 9.01 24.63 0.32
C ILE A 544 8.74 24.27 -1.14
N ASP A 545 9.77 23.82 -1.84
CA ASP A 545 9.69 23.48 -3.26
C ASP A 545 8.88 22.19 -3.49
N GLU A 546 9.05 21.20 -2.60
CA GLU A 546 8.30 19.94 -2.60
C GLU A 546 8.17 19.37 -1.19
N LEU A 547 7.08 18.63 -0.95
CA LEU A 547 6.87 17.89 0.29
C LEU A 547 7.67 16.58 0.26
N PRO A 548 8.38 16.23 1.36
CA PRO A 548 9.03 14.93 1.47
C PRO A 548 7.99 13.81 1.39
N LYS A 549 8.35 12.73 0.71
CA LYS A 549 7.47 11.59 0.50
C LYS A 549 8.09 10.32 1.04
N THR A 550 7.26 9.50 1.64
CA THR A 550 7.63 8.13 2.01
C THR A 550 7.92 7.30 0.75
N ARG A 551 8.57 6.16 0.92
CA ARG A 551 8.87 5.22 -0.17
C ARG A 551 7.63 4.65 -0.88
N VAL A 552 6.46 4.79 -0.26
CA VAL A 552 5.16 4.39 -0.84
C VAL A 552 4.37 5.57 -1.41
N GLY A 553 5.00 6.77 -1.51
CA GLY A 553 4.43 7.95 -2.13
C GLY A 553 3.53 8.81 -1.23
N LYS A 554 3.41 8.49 0.06
CA LYS A 554 2.70 9.33 1.06
C LYS A 554 3.56 10.50 1.51
N ILE A 555 2.93 11.60 1.94
CA ILE A 555 3.66 12.72 2.56
C ILE A 555 4.31 12.24 3.86
N ALA A 556 5.61 12.48 4.00
CA ALA A 556 6.39 12.10 5.18
C ALA A 556 6.31 13.18 6.27
N TYR A 557 5.11 13.40 6.83
CA TYR A 557 4.87 14.43 7.85
C TYR A 557 5.78 14.31 9.08
N THR A 558 6.14 13.09 9.47
CA THR A 558 7.05 12.84 10.60
C THR A 558 8.46 13.39 10.37
N GLU A 559 8.91 13.39 9.11
CA GLU A 559 10.20 13.99 8.73
C GLU A 559 10.15 15.53 8.88
N LEU A 560 9.06 16.15 8.44
CA LEU A 560 8.83 17.59 8.62
C LEU A 560 8.73 17.96 10.10
N GLN A 561 7.98 17.20 10.87
CA GLN A 561 7.84 17.41 12.32
C GLN A 561 9.18 17.27 13.04
N LYS A 562 9.94 16.22 12.75
CA LYS A 562 11.27 15.99 13.31
C LYS A 562 12.24 17.15 12.98
N ARG A 563 12.27 17.59 11.72
CA ARG A 563 13.08 18.74 11.28
C ARG A 563 12.81 19.97 12.13
N GLU A 564 11.54 20.25 12.45
CA GLU A 564 11.18 21.40 13.29
C GLU A 564 11.56 21.20 14.76
N ILE A 565 11.37 20.01 15.30
CA ILE A 565 11.79 19.70 16.67
C ILE A 565 13.32 19.85 16.80
N ASP A 566 14.08 19.34 15.84
CA ASP A 566 15.54 19.45 15.84
C ASP A 566 15.99 20.93 15.70
N ARG A 567 15.29 21.73 14.89
CA ARG A 567 15.50 23.17 14.79
C ARG A 567 15.26 23.88 16.13
N LEU A 568 14.12 23.59 16.78
CA LEU A 568 13.79 24.19 18.08
C LEU A 568 14.80 23.82 19.18
N ARG A 569 15.30 22.59 19.16
CA ARG A 569 16.36 22.14 20.07
C ARG A 569 17.67 22.91 19.82
N ALA A 570 18.05 23.06 18.57
CA ALA A 570 19.25 23.82 18.19
C ALA A 570 19.17 25.32 18.57
N GLU A 571 17.95 25.89 18.54
CA GLU A 571 17.66 27.26 18.96
C GLU A 571 17.50 27.41 20.49
N GLY A 572 17.60 26.33 21.27
CA GLY A 572 17.38 26.34 22.72
C GLY A 572 15.94 26.63 23.16
N LYS A 573 14.99 26.52 22.24
CA LYS A 573 13.56 26.79 22.49
C LYS A 573 12.77 25.53 22.86
N TYR A 574 13.39 24.36 22.90
CA TYR A 574 12.80 23.10 23.30
C TYR A 574 13.85 22.18 23.93
N ALA A 575 13.72 21.93 25.22
CA ALA A 575 14.67 21.08 25.95
C ALA A 575 14.42 19.57 25.80
N GLY A 576 13.25 19.17 25.23
CA GLY A 576 12.80 17.78 25.20
C GLY A 576 12.29 17.31 26.57
N GLU A 577 11.39 16.33 26.60
CA GLU A 577 11.17 15.55 27.82
C GLU A 577 12.49 14.84 28.16
N LYS A 578 13.04 15.10 29.35
CA LYS A 578 14.07 14.23 29.93
C LYS A 578 13.45 12.84 29.98
N ASN A 579 14.09 11.87 29.30
CA ASN A 579 13.72 10.46 29.38
C ASN A 579 13.36 10.14 30.83
N ALA A 580 12.13 9.78 31.08
CA ALA A 580 11.79 9.02 32.27
C ALA A 580 12.50 7.68 32.08
N GLU A 581 13.53 7.47 32.90
CA GLU A 581 14.22 6.19 33.08
C GLU A 581 13.24 5.09 33.50
#